data_529db9c86131360da32480b2ca3a7439
#
_entry.id   529db9c86131360da32480b2ca3a7439
#
_cell.length_a   1.000
_cell.length_b   1.000
_cell.length_c   1.000
_cell.angle_alpha   90.00
_cell.angle_beta   90.00
_cell.angle_gamma   90.00
#
_symmetry.space_group_name_H-M   'P 1'
#
loop_
_entity.id
_entity.type
_entity.pdbx_description
1 polymer ?
#
loop_
_entity_poly.entity_id
_entity_poly.type
_entity_poly.pdbx_seq_one_letter_code
_entity_poly.pdbx_strand_id
1 'polypeptide(L)'
;MTEDSPIRIAVIGSGPAGFYAAGHLLKDSAGRFEVDMIERLPTPWGLVRSGVAPDHPKIKSVTRVYEKTAAHPRFRFFGNIHFGEHVSREDLLAHYHAIVYATGSSIDRPLGIPGEHLPGSHPATEFVGWYNGHPDHRDLELALDSARRAVVIGNGNVALDVARMLSLTRDELAGTDIADHALDVL
;
A
#
# COMPACT_ATOMS: atom_id res chain seq x y z
N MET A 1 -36.54 1.95 8.51
CA MET A 1 -35.70 1.72 7.30
C MET A 1 -36.62 1.17 6.25
N THR A 2 -36.79 1.86 5.13
CA THR A 2 -37.57 1.35 4.01
C THR A 2 -36.81 0.16 3.40
N GLU A 3 -37.50 -0.92 3.01
CA GLU A 3 -36.89 -2.16 2.46
C GLU A 3 -36.03 -1.94 1.19
N ASP A 4 -36.00 -0.74 0.65
CA ASP A 4 -35.33 -0.37 -0.61
C ASP A 4 -34.04 0.45 -0.43
N SER A 5 -33.59 0.72 0.81
CA SER A 5 -32.38 1.54 1.00
C SER A 5 -31.12 0.65 0.96
N PRO A 6 -30.08 1.02 0.18
CA PRO A 6 -28.88 0.22 0.09
C PRO A 6 -28.13 0.14 1.42
N ILE A 7 -27.50 -0.99 1.67
CA ILE A 7 -26.60 -1.19 2.81
C ILE A 7 -25.27 -0.52 2.49
N ARG A 8 -24.95 0.57 3.17
CA ARG A 8 -23.71 1.31 3.00
C ARG A 8 -22.60 0.71 3.87
N ILE A 9 -21.47 0.41 3.26
CA ILE A 9 -20.29 -0.16 3.89
C ILE A 9 -19.12 0.80 3.72
N ALA A 10 -18.46 1.17 4.81
CA ALA A 10 -17.18 1.85 4.78
C ALA A 10 -16.05 0.82 4.78
N VAL A 11 -15.10 0.95 3.85
CA VAL A 11 -13.87 0.14 3.81
C VAL A 11 -12.70 1.07 4.09
N ILE A 12 -11.97 0.82 5.18
CA ILE A 12 -10.81 1.62 5.59
C ILE A 12 -9.54 0.97 5.08
N GLY A 13 -8.88 1.65 4.16
CA GLY A 13 -7.69 1.16 3.46
C GLY A 13 -7.99 0.64 2.06
N SER A 14 -7.21 1.11 1.10
CA SER A 14 -7.34 0.85 -0.34
C SER A 14 -6.30 -0.13 -0.89
N GLY A 15 -5.73 -0.96 -0.03
CA GLY A 15 -4.86 -2.05 -0.44
C GLY A 15 -5.63 -3.26 -1.00
N PRO A 16 -4.92 -4.36 -1.31
CA PRO A 16 -5.52 -5.59 -1.85
C PRO A 16 -6.73 -6.08 -1.04
N ALA A 17 -6.61 -6.15 0.28
CA ALA A 17 -7.67 -6.63 1.15
C ALA A 17 -8.95 -5.78 1.01
N GLY A 18 -8.81 -4.45 0.98
CA GLY A 18 -9.93 -3.51 0.79
C GLY A 18 -10.61 -3.70 -0.56
N PHE A 19 -9.84 -3.77 -1.65
CA PHE A 19 -10.40 -3.97 -2.99
C PHE A 19 -11.04 -5.32 -3.19
N TYR A 20 -10.51 -6.40 -2.61
CA TYR A 20 -11.15 -7.71 -2.67
C TYR A 20 -12.46 -7.72 -1.86
N ALA A 21 -12.49 -7.12 -0.67
CA ALA A 21 -13.70 -7.00 0.12
C ALA A 21 -14.78 -6.19 -0.62
N ALA A 22 -14.41 -5.02 -1.13
CA ALA A 22 -15.32 -4.18 -1.93
C ALA A 22 -15.83 -4.90 -3.17
N GLY A 23 -14.94 -5.54 -3.94
CA GLY A 23 -15.31 -6.29 -5.13
C GLY A 23 -16.22 -7.49 -4.84
N HIS A 24 -16.08 -8.13 -3.67
CA HIS A 24 -16.95 -9.20 -3.25
C HIS A 24 -18.37 -8.68 -2.91
N LEU A 25 -18.46 -7.59 -2.14
CA LEU A 25 -19.73 -6.97 -1.79
C LEU A 25 -20.49 -6.47 -3.02
N LEU A 26 -19.80 -5.86 -3.97
CA LEU A 26 -20.38 -5.28 -5.17
C LEU A 26 -20.85 -6.31 -6.21
N LYS A 27 -20.43 -7.57 -6.08
CA LYS A 27 -20.94 -8.70 -6.90
C LYS A 27 -22.36 -9.15 -6.52
N ASP A 28 -22.91 -8.64 -5.43
CA ASP A 28 -24.28 -8.95 -5.04
C ASP A 28 -25.27 -8.57 -6.14
N SER A 29 -25.93 -9.57 -6.73
CA SER A 29 -26.84 -9.40 -7.87
C SER A 29 -28.11 -8.64 -7.51
N ALA A 30 -28.51 -8.65 -6.22
CA ALA A 30 -29.63 -7.87 -5.72
C ALA A 30 -29.33 -6.38 -5.56
N GLY A 31 -28.04 -5.97 -5.75
CA GLY A 31 -27.67 -4.57 -5.70
C GLY A 31 -27.76 -3.93 -4.32
N ARG A 32 -27.73 -4.72 -3.25
CA ARG A 32 -27.97 -4.26 -1.88
C ARG A 32 -26.87 -3.39 -1.28
N PHE A 33 -25.62 -3.54 -1.76
CA PHE A 33 -24.49 -2.88 -1.13
C PHE A 33 -24.01 -1.67 -1.93
N GLU A 34 -23.70 -0.61 -1.20
CA GLU A 34 -22.85 0.52 -1.64
C GLU A 34 -21.56 0.51 -0.81
N VAL A 35 -20.45 0.77 -1.46
CA VAL A 35 -19.14 0.72 -0.82
C VAL A 35 -18.43 2.06 -0.96
N ASP A 36 -18.06 2.64 0.16
CA ASP A 36 -17.20 3.81 0.26
C ASP A 36 -15.83 3.36 0.79
N MET A 37 -14.80 3.56 -0.01
CA MET A 37 -13.44 3.25 0.37
C MET A 37 -12.72 4.51 0.82
N ILE A 38 -12.18 4.47 2.04
CA ILE A 38 -11.50 5.60 2.69
C ILE A 38 -10.02 5.27 2.78
N GLU A 39 -9.19 6.18 2.31
CA GLU A 39 -7.75 5.98 2.25
C GLU A 39 -7.00 7.23 2.72
N ARG A 40 -5.94 7.04 3.51
CA ARG A 40 -5.07 8.10 4.01
C ARG A 40 -4.30 8.79 2.87
N LEU A 41 -3.84 8.01 1.92
CA LEU A 41 -3.12 8.54 0.76
C LEU A 41 -4.08 9.05 -0.32
N PRO A 42 -3.63 10.00 -1.17
CA PRO A 42 -4.45 10.47 -2.28
C PRO A 42 -4.66 9.41 -3.36
N THR A 43 -3.82 8.38 -3.39
CA THR A 43 -3.83 7.33 -4.42
C THR A 43 -4.08 5.96 -3.80
N PRO A 44 -4.88 5.11 -4.48
CA PRO A 44 -5.18 3.75 -4.03
C PRO A 44 -4.06 2.76 -4.35
N TRP A 45 -4.31 1.50 -4.07
CA TRP A 45 -3.61 0.25 -4.37
C TRP A 45 -2.69 -0.26 -3.26
N GLY A 46 -2.42 0.50 -2.18
CA GLY A 46 -1.61 0.08 -1.06
C GLY A 46 -0.27 -0.53 -1.49
N LEU A 47 0.07 -1.71 -0.95
CA LEU A 47 1.34 -2.39 -1.26
C LEU A 47 1.51 -2.79 -2.74
N VAL A 48 0.47 -2.86 -3.56
CA VAL A 48 0.64 -3.10 -5.00
C VAL A 48 1.33 -1.90 -5.65
N ARG A 49 1.06 -0.69 -5.16
CA ARG A 49 1.75 0.53 -5.60
C ARG A 49 3.13 0.69 -4.96
N SER A 50 3.18 0.58 -3.62
CA SER A 50 4.34 1.02 -2.85
C SER A 50 5.13 -0.11 -2.17
N GLY A 51 4.76 -1.38 -2.40
CA GLY A 51 5.41 -2.53 -1.77
C GLY A 51 5.87 -3.61 -2.74
N VAL A 52 5.29 -3.69 -3.94
CA VAL A 52 5.78 -4.58 -5.00
C VAL A 52 6.97 -3.94 -5.68
N ALA A 53 8.03 -4.72 -5.92
CA ALA A 53 9.24 -4.23 -6.55
C ALA A 53 8.97 -3.63 -7.95
N PRO A 54 9.69 -2.56 -8.34
CA PRO A 54 9.46 -1.84 -9.59
C PRO A 54 9.58 -2.69 -10.85
N ASP A 55 10.41 -3.73 -10.82
CA ASP A 55 10.65 -4.66 -11.92
C ASP A 55 9.62 -5.81 -12.02
N HIS A 56 8.54 -5.74 -11.24
CA HIS A 56 7.46 -6.75 -11.25
C HIS A 56 6.12 -6.25 -11.84
N PRO A 57 6.10 -5.77 -13.10
CA PRO A 57 4.88 -5.22 -13.72
C PRO A 57 3.75 -6.25 -13.82
N LYS A 58 4.08 -7.54 -13.94
CA LYS A 58 3.08 -8.62 -13.97
C LYS A 58 2.30 -8.72 -12.65
N ILE A 59 2.97 -8.58 -11.51
CA ILE A 59 2.31 -8.60 -10.20
C ILE A 59 1.46 -7.34 -10.04
N LYS A 60 2.01 -6.17 -10.43
CA LYS A 60 1.27 -4.89 -10.39
C LYS A 60 0.04 -4.88 -11.30
N SER A 61 -0.03 -5.74 -12.31
CA SER A 61 -1.19 -5.85 -13.21
C SER A 61 -2.51 -6.27 -12.52
N VAL A 62 -2.47 -6.74 -11.27
CA VAL A 62 -3.66 -7.00 -10.45
C VAL A 62 -4.51 -5.74 -10.26
N THR A 63 -3.93 -4.54 -10.41
CA THR A 63 -4.66 -3.26 -10.38
C THR A 63 -5.81 -3.22 -11.38
N ARG A 64 -5.73 -3.94 -12.50
CA ARG A 64 -6.83 -4.06 -13.46
C ARG A 64 -8.11 -4.65 -12.86
N VAL A 65 -7.97 -5.51 -11.84
CA VAL A 65 -9.12 -6.06 -11.09
C VAL A 65 -9.69 -4.98 -10.17
N TYR A 66 -8.82 -4.19 -9.56
CA TYR A 66 -9.22 -3.10 -8.66
C TYR A 66 -9.89 -1.96 -9.45
N GLU A 67 -9.39 -1.63 -10.63
CA GLU A 67 -9.98 -0.65 -11.55
C GLU A 67 -11.41 -1.01 -11.93
N LYS A 68 -11.68 -2.30 -12.20
CA LYS A 68 -13.05 -2.79 -12.44
C LYS A 68 -13.96 -2.58 -11.23
N THR A 69 -13.44 -2.81 -10.03
CA THR A 69 -14.17 -2.55 -8.78
C THR A 69 -14.41 -1.06 -8.59
N ALA A 70 -13.38 -0.24 -8.82
CA ALA A 70 -13.47 1.22 -8.69
C ALA A 70 -14.41 1.87 -9.71
N ALA A 71 -14.54 1.28 -10.90
CA ALA A 71 -15.49 1.73 -11.92
C ALA A 71 -16.95 1.34 -11.64
N HIS A 72 -17.21 0.58 -10.59
CA HIS A 72 -18.57 0.14 -10.27
C HIS A 72 -19.45 1.32 -9.81
N PRO A 73 -20.71 1.51 -10.32
CA PRO A 73 -21.53 2.67 -10.01
C PRO A 73 -21.90 2.82 -8.53
N ARG A 74 -21.79 1.76 -7.74
CA ARG A 74 -22.04 1.74 -6.29
C ARG A 74 -20.75 1.76 -5.46
N PHE A 75 -19.63 2.15 -6.08
CA PHE A 75 -18.35 2.33 -5.41
C PHE A 75 -17.94 3.81 -5.43
N ARG A 76 -17.42 4.29 -4.31
CA ARG A 76 -16.80 5.62 -4.21
C ARG A 76 -15.45 5.51 -3.51
N PHE A 77 -14.50 6.32 -3.92
CA PHE A 77 -13.18 6.42 -3.33
C PHE A 77 -12.98 7.79 -2.69
N PHE A 78 -12.51 7.80 -1.46
CA PHE A 78 -12.21 9.00 -0.69
C PHE A 78 -10.74 8.93 -0.24
N GLY A 79 -9.86 9.56 -1.01
CA GLY A 79 -8.44 9.73 -0.66
C GLY A 79 -8.21 10.94 0.24
N ASN A 80 -7.01 11.02 0.82
CA ASN A 80 -6.62 12.05 1.79
C ASN A 80 -7.49 12.11 3.05
N ILE A 81 -8.08 10.99 3.47
CA ILE A 81 -8.86 10.92 4.69
C ILE A 81 -8.19 9.95 5.65
N HIS A 82 -7.61 10.48 6.70
CA HIS A 82 -6.97 9.70 7.76
C HIS A 82 -8.02 9.29 8.80
N PHE A 83 -8.32 7.98 8.83
CA PHE A 83 -9.19 7.41 9.86
C PHE A 83 -8.54 7.54 11.25
N GLY A 84 -9.29 8.06 12.19
CA GLY A 84 -8.83 8.36 13.55
C GLY A 84 -8.40 9.82 13.75
N GLU A 85 -8.13 10.55 12.66
CA GLU A 85 -7.81 12.00 12.72
C GLU A 85 -8.91 12.84 12.07
N HIS A 86 -9.24 12.56 10.81
CA HIS A 86 -10.24 13.32 10.05
C HIS A 86 -11.65 12.78 10.25
N VAL A 87 -11.79 11.50 10.52
CA VAL A 87 -13.06 10.81 10.74
C VAL A 87 -12.88 9.72 11.79
N SER A 88 -13.75 9.72 12.78
CA SER A 88 -13.76 8.72 13.84
C SER A 88 -14.59 7.48 13.46
N ARG A 89 -14.48 6.43 14.28
CA ARG A 89 -15.34 5.25 14.16
C ARG A 89 -16.81 5.61 14.40
N GLU A 90 -17.07 6.49 15.33
CA GLU A 90 -18.40 6.95 15.73
C GLU A 90 -19.06 7.73 14.58
N ASP A 91 -18.30 8.60 13.91
CA ASP A 91 -18.78 9.31 12.72
C ASP A 91 -19.17 8.34 11.60
N LEU A 92 -18.34 7.33 11.36
CA LEU A 92 -18.64 6.32 10.34
C LEU A 92 -19.88 5.50 10.70
N LEU A 93 -20.03 5.09 11.96
CA LEU A 93 -21.20 4.30 12.39
C LEU A 93 -22.51 5.09 12.35
N ALA A 94 -22.44 6.42 12.37
CA ALA A 94 -23.62 7.27 12.17
C ALA A 94 -24.11 7.26 10.71
N HIS A 95 -23.28 6.91 9.73
CA HIS A 95 -23.56 6.99 8.32
C HIS A 95 -23.52 5.66 7.57
N TYR A 96 -22.83 4.65 8.12
CA TYR A 96 -22.63 3.32 7.52
C TYR A 96 -23.20 2.22 8.40
N HIS A 97 -23.67 1.17 7.74
CA HIS A 97 -24.21 0.00 8.41
C HIS A 97 -23.11 -0.94 8.94
N ALA A 98 -21.95 -0.92 8.28
CA ALA A 98 -20.77 -1.66 8.72
C ALA A 98 -19.47 -0.97 8.29
N ILE A 99 -18.38 -1.29 9.00
CA ILE A 99 -17.03 -0.83 8.71
C ILE A 99 -16.14 -2.06 8.53
N VAL A 100 -15.40 -2.09 7.42
CA VAL A 100 -14.38 -3.11 7.15
C VAL A 100 -13.01 -2.46 7.30
N TYR A 101 -12.21 -2.95 8.24
CA TYR A 101 -10.83 -2.49 8.41
C TYR A 101 -9.89 -3.33 7.56
N ALA A 102 -9.23 -2.67 6.60
CA ALA A 102 -8.29 -3.26 5.64
C ALA A 102 -7.02 -2.40 5.54
N THR A 103 -6.58 -1.86 6.69
CA THR A 103 -5.51 -0.85 6.82
C THR A 103 -4.11 -1.39 6.52
N GLY A 104 -3.95 -2.71 6.44
CA GLY A 104 -2.65 -3.34 6.29
C GLY A 104 -1.81 -3.25 7.59
N SER A 105 -0.50 -3.39 7.43
CA SER A 105 0.48 -3.20 8.51
C SER A 105 1.59 -2.32 7.99
N SER A 106 1.71 -1.12 8.52
CA SER A 106 2.72 -0.12 8.14
C SER A 106 3.93 -0.09 9.08
N ILE A 107 3.92 -0.92 10.13
CA ILE A 107 4.98 -0.96 11.14
C ILE A 107 5.64 -2.33 11.10
N ASP A 108 6.95 -2.33 10.95
CA ASP A 108 7.76 -3.54 11.02
C ASP A 108 7.89 -4.04 12.46
N ARG A 109 8.01 -5.34 12.59
CA ARG A 109 8.33 -5.94 13.89
C ARG A 109 9.84 -5.87 14.11
N PRO A 110 10.32 -5.31 15.23
CA PRO A 110 11.72 -5.30 15.56
C PRO A 110 12.26 -6.73 15.73
N LEU A 111 13.52 -6.94 15.37
CA LEU A 111 14.21 -8.21 15.52
C LEU A 111 14.63 -8.46 16.99
N GLY A 112 14.85 -7.37 17.75
CA GLY A 112 15.32 -7.43 19.13
C GLY A 112 16.77 -7.87 19.27
N ILE A 113 17.61 -7.60 18.27
CA ILE A 113 19.02 -7.95 18.27
C ILE A 113 19.92 -6.73 18.57
N PRO A 114 21.10 -6.93 19.17
CA PRO A 114 22.04 -5.84 19.39
C PRO A 114 22.43 -5.15 18.08
N GLY A 115 22.37 -3.82 18.06
CA GLY A 115 22.74 -3.02 16.91
C GLY A 115 21.61 -2.75 15.90
N GLU A 116 20.41 -3.27 16.11
CA GLU A 116 19.26 -3.05 15.23
C GLU A 116 18.94 -1.56 15.02
N HIS A 117 19.23 -0.70 16.00
CA HIS A 117 18.94 0.73 15.96
C HIS A 117 20.16 1.59 15.55
N LEU A 118 21.23 0.98 15.07
CA LEU A 118 22.39 1.73 14.60
C LEU A 118 22.09 2.42 13.26
N PRO A 119 22.73 3.58 12.98
CA PRO A 119 22.64 4.21 11.68
C PRO A 119 23.02 3.26 10.54
N GLY A 120 22.20 3.26 9.48
CA GLY A 120 22.34 2.33 8.35
C GLY A 120 21.62 0.98 8.53
N SER A 121 20.94 0.76 9.65
CA SER A 121 20.02 -0.37 9.82
C SER A 121 18.59 0.10 9.54
N HIS A 122 17.98 -0.45 8.52
CA HIS A 122 16.66 -0.03 8.03
C HIS A 122 15.70 -1.21 7.93
N PRO A 123 14.43 -1.06 8.32
CA PRO A 123 13.40 -2.01 8.01
C PRO A 123 13.18 -2.11 6.49
N ALA A 124 12.88 -3.32 6.00
CA ALA A 124 12.63 -3.52 4.58
C ALA A 124 11.45 -2.68 4.05
N THR A 125 10.41 -2.46 4.86
CA THR A 125 9.22 -1.67 4.50
C THR A 125 9.58 -0.22 4.16
N GLU A 126 10.49 0.39 4.92
CA GLU A 126 10.96 1.76 4.68
C GLU A 126 11.74 1.84 3.36
N PHE A 127 12.70 0.93 3.16
CA PHE A 127 13.49 0.90 1.92
C PHE A 127 12.62 0.61 0.69
N VAL A 128 11.71 -0.36 0.80
CA VAL A 128 10.76 -0.70 -0.26
C VAL A 128 9.82 0.46 -0.56
N GLY A 129 9.31 1.13 0.47
CA GLY A 129 8.50 2.34 0.32
C GLY A 129 9.28 3.46 -0.36
N TRP A 130 10.54 3.65 0.02
CA TRP A 130 11.42 4.68 -0.53
C TRP A 130 11.62 4.49 -2.04
N TYR A 131 12.04 3.31 -2.51
CA TYR A 131 12.26 3.13 -3.95
C TYR A 131 10.96 3.07 -4.79
N ASN A 132 9.82 2.85 -4.15
CA ASN A 132 8.51 2.95 -4.80
C ASN A 132 7.86 4.34 -4.69
N GLY A 133 8.52 5.33 -4.09
CA GLY A 133 8.02 6.69 -3.99
C GLY A 133 6.86 6.88 -2.99
N HIS A 134 6.82 6.05 -1.94
CA HIS A 134 5.85 6.23 -0.87
C HIS A 134 6.12 7.55 -0.12
N PRO A 135 5.12 8.45 0.04
CA PRO A 135 5.36 9.78 0.60
C PRO A 135 5.95 9.76 2.01
N ASP A 136 5.60 8.80 2.85
CA ASP A 136 6.12 8.71 4.23
C ASP A 136 7.61 8.30 4.29
N HIS A 137 8.16 7.77 3.20
CA HIS A 137 9.54 7.28 3.14
C HIS A 137 10.39 8.05 2.14
N ARG A 138 9.85 9.11 1.53
CA ARG A 138 10.55 9.89 0.49
C ARG A 138 11.88 10.47 0.98
N ASP A 139 11.89 10.95 2.21
CA ASP A 139 13.04 11.65 2.81
C ASP A 139 13.91 10.69 3.65
N LEU A 140 13.81 9.37 3.41
CA LEU A 140 14.63 8.37 4.09
C LEU A 140 16.10 8.56 3.70
N GLU A 141 16.94 8.85 4.69
CA GLU A 141 18.39 8.99 4.52
C GLU A 141 19.05 7.60 4.47
N LEU A 142 19.46 7.22 3.28
CA LEU A 142 20.20 5.98 3.03
C LEU A 142 21.65 6.34 2.69
N ALA A 143 22.60 5.81 3.44
CA ALA A 143 24.04 6.06 3.19
C ALA A 143 24.56 5.24 2.00
N LEU A 144 23.81 5.17 0.89
CA LEU A 144 24.13 4.32 -0.27
C LEU A 144 25.40 4.80 -1.00
N ASP A 145 25.62 6.09 -1.08
CA ASP A 145 26.83 6.67 -1.75
C ASP A 145 28.14 6.23 -1.11
N SER A 146 28.13 5.95 0.19
CA SER A 146 29.30 5.53 0.95
C SER A 146 29.34 4.04 1.26
N ALA A 147 28.23 3.35 1.11
CA ALA A 147 28.10 1.93 1.42
C ALA A 147 28.72 1.06 0.32
N ARG A 148 29.69 0.23 0.69
CA ARG A 148 30.27 -0.76 -0.21
C ARG A 148 29.66 -2.14 -0.09
N ARG A 149 28.85 -2.37 0.92
CA ARG A 149 28.23 -3.65 1.24
C ARG A 149 26.88 -3.40 1.87
N ALA A 150 25.88 -4.15 1.42
CA ALA A 150 24.58 -4.26 2.08
C ALA A 150 24.44 -5.68 2.65
N VAL A 151 23.85 -5.79 3.82
CA VAL A 151 23.48 -7.05 4.45
C VAL A 151 21.97 -7.11 4.54
N VAL A 152 21.38 -8.10 3.89
CA VAL A 152 19.93 -8.33 3.93
C VAL A 152 19.65 -9.48 4.90
N ILE A 153 18.87 -9.20 5.95
CA ILE A 153 18.50 -10.18 6.96
C ILE A 153 17.13 -10.76 6.60
N GLY A 154 17.12 -12.00 6.15
CA GLY A 154 15.93 -12.70 5.72
C GLY A 154 16.11 -13.40 4.37
N ASN A 155 15.18 -14.28 4.02
CA ASN A 155 15.19 -15.05 2.76
C ASN A 155 13.79 -15.15 2.12
N GLY A 156 12.86 -14.28 2.54
CA GLY A 156 11.54 -14.18 1.94
C GLY A 156 11.55 -13.33 0.65
N ASN A 157 10.42 -13.26 -0.03
CA ASN A 157 10.29 -12.53 -1.29
C ASN A 157 10.75 -11.07 -1.20
N VAL A 158 10.42 -10.37 -0.12
CA VAL A 158 10.83 -8.98 0.10
C VAL A 158 12.35 -8.85 0.23
N ALA A 159 12.98 -9.77 0.98
CA ALA A 159 14.45 -9.78 1.12
C ALA A 159 15.14 -10.01 -0.23
N LEU A 160 14.60 -10.90 -1.05
CA LEU A 160 15.10 -11.16 -2.41
C LEU A 160 14.88 -9.96 -3.32
N ASP A 161 13.75 -9.29 -3.22
CA ASP A 161 13.47 -8.06 -3.96
C ASP A 161 14.46 -6.95 -3.58
N VAL A 162 14.69 -6.72 -2.28
CA VAL A 162 15.68 -5.76 -1.79
C VAL A 162 17.09 -6.06 -2.32
N ALA A 163 17.53 -7.33 -2.19
CA ALA A 163 18.84 -7.74 -2.67
C ALA A 163 18.98 -7.53 -4.20
N ARG A 164 17.94 -7.81 -4.95
CA ARG A 164 17.90 -7.62 -6.40
C ARG A 164 17.96 -6.13 -6.76
N MET A 165 17.12 -5.28 -6.14
CA MET A 165 17.13 -3.83 -6.39
C MET A 165 18.52 -3.21 -6.13
N LEU A 166 19.22 -3.65 -5.09
CA LEU A 166 20.58 -3.22 -4.77
C LEU A 166 21.66 -3.78 -5.73
N SER A 167 21.31 -4.75 -6.58
CA SER A 167 22.24 -5.41 -7.50
C SER A 167 22.04 -5.03 -8.97
N LEU A 168 20.91 -4.42 -9.31
CA LEU A 168 20.61 -3.96 -10.66
C LEU A 168 21.40 -2.70 -10.99
N THR A 169 21.74 -2.57 -12.27
CA THR A 169 22.36 -1.35 -12.79
C THR A 169 21.31 -0.25 -12.96
N ARG A 170 21.75 1.01 -12.99
CA ARG A 170 20.89 2.17 -13.27
C ARG A 170 20.08 2.01 -14.56
N ASP A 171 20.69 1.47 -15.61
CA ASP A 171 20.02 1.26 -16.91
C ASP A 171 18.90 0.21 -16.81
N GLU A 172 19.11 -0.84 -16.04
CA GLU A 172 18.07 -1.85 -15.77
C GLU A 172 16.92 -1.28 -14.93
N LEU A 173 17.24 -0.47 -13.93
CA LEU A 173 16.24 0.19 -13.08
C LEU A 173 15.45 1.26 -13.82
N ALA A 174 16.07 2.01 -14.74
CA ALA A 174 15.41 3.06 -15.52
C ALA A 174 14.27 2.53 -16.42
N GLY A 175 14.27 1.23 -16.74
CA GLY A 175 13.20 0.58 -17.47
C GLY A 175 12.00 0.16 -16.61
N THR A 176 12.01 0.46 -15.32
CA THR A 176 10.99 0.06 -14.34
C THR A 176 10.16 1.26 -13.88
N ASP A 177 9.23 1.05 -12.94
CA ASP A 177 8.49 2.14 -12.30
C ASP A 177 9.11 2.60 -10.98
N ILE A 178 10.43 2.47 -10.84
CA ILE A 178 11.18 2.99 -9.69
C ILE A 178 11.00 4.52 -9.58
N ALA A 179 10.97 5.04 -8.35
CA ALA A 179 10.88 6.47 -8.14
C ALA A 179 12.17 7.20 -8.58
N ASP A 180 12.04 8.39 -9.20
CA ASP A 180 13.16 9.16 -9.76
C ASP A 180 14.27 9.37 -8.75
N HIS A 181 13.94 9.78 -7.50
CA HIS A 181 14.92 10.00 -6.45
C HIS A 181 15.69 8.73 -6.06
N ALA A 182 15.09 7.56 -6.21
CA ALA A 182 15.75 6.30 -5.94
C ALA A 182 16.63 5.86 -7.11
N LEU A 183 16.20 6.10 -8.34
CA LEU A 183 16.98 5.86 -9.55
C LEU A 183 18.26 6.71 -9.60
N ASP A 184 18.23 7.90 -9.00
CA ASP A 184 19.41 8.79 -8.96
C ASP A 184 20.49 8.30 -7.98
N VAL A 185 20.13 7.45 -7.03
CA VAL A 185 21.00 6.95 -5.97
C VAL A 185 21.43 5.50 -6.18
N LEU A 186 20.54 4.64 -6.71
CA LEU A 186 20.82 3.24 -7.01
C LEU A 186 21.48 3.05 -8.37
#